data_6ef41718d241325300d3ca8b378936d6
#
_entry.id   6ef41718d241325300d3ca8b378936d6
#
_cell.length_a   1.000
_cell.length_b   1.000
_cell.length_c   1.000
_cell.angle_alpha   90.00
_cell.angle_beta   90.00
_cell.angle_gamma   90.00
#
_symmetry.space_group_name_H-M   'P 1'
#
loop_
_entity.id
_entity.type
_entity.pdbx_description
1 polymer ?
#
loop_
_entity_poly.entity_id
_entity_poly.type
_entity_poly.pdbx_seq_one_letter_code
_entity_poly.pdbx_strand_id
1 'polypeptide(L)'
;DIHNSPRRQRQMCIRDSMSSDSPTPQPCNKCESSKAIQEGKSIDFLEIDAASRTGVEHMRELLSSVHTSPSISRFKIFLIDEVHMLSKGSFNALLKTLEEPPSHVIFLMATTDPERIPKTVISRCLQLNLKTVSRDELHDHFKQICKKEEIESDNESISLVAKAAEGSVRDGLTLLDQAIAHGNGKLIAENVKNLLGTIDDSLIHELLDSITDGRKEDAFRTLNEIEKLNPDYEALLKDLISNIHKISLHQVLEDSSKESIVNIASKIDAEYCQLIYEIGLNSFQKIHTHPSPREAIEMCLLRMLAFQPVQNMNKGENKIQKKKTYRVSEKVDKKKEYHLNEHVKDCLLYTSDAADEDC
;
A
#
# COMPACT_ATOMS: atom_id res chain seq x y z
N ASP A 1 -3.13 -26.80 -9.11
CA ASP A 1 -2.14 -26.69 -8.03
C ASP A 1 -1.40 -25.35 -7.96
N ILE A 2 -2.11 -24.27 -8.38
CA ILE A 2 -1.60 -22.88 -8.37
C ILE A 2 -1.34 -22.41 -6.92
N HIS A 3 -2.15 -22.85 -5.97
CA HIS A 3 -2.04 -22.47 -4.54
C HIS A 3 -0.78 -22.98 -3.82
N ASN A 4 -0.01 -23.89 -4.40
CA ASN A 4 1.21 -24.42 -3.78
C ASN A 4 2.50 -23.66 -4.15
N SER A 5 2.42 -22.64 -5.00
CA SER A 5 3.57 -21.89 -5.51
C SER A 5 4.33 -21.06 -4.43
N PRO A 6 3.67 -20.32 -3.53
CA PRO A 6 4.39 -19.50 -2.52
C PRO A 6 5.14 -20.34 -1.48
N ARG A 7 4.56 -21.46 -1.03
CA ARG A 7 5.26 -22.40 -0.14
C ARG A 7 6.50 -23.00 -0.81
N ARG A 8 6.44 -23.31 -2.11
CA ARG A 8 7.60 -23.82 -2.86
C ARG A 8 8.71 -22.80 -2.98
N GLN A 9 8.42 -21.51 -3.18
CA GLN A 9 9.46 -20.49 -3.29
C GLN A 9 10.17 -20.22 -1.97
N ARG A 10 9.45 -20.16 -0.83
CA ARG A 10 10.08 -20.05 0.51
C ARG A 10 10.96 -21.25 0.82
N GLN A 11 10.58 -22.44 0.40
CA GLN A 11 11.34 -23.67 0.59
C GLN A 11 12.57 -23.77 -0.33
N MET A 12 12.58 -23.10 -1.48
CA MET A 12 13.68 -23.19 -2.45
C MET A 12 15.01 -22.62 -1.94
N CYS A 13 14.98 -21.59 -1.09
CA CYS A 13 16.22 -20.98 -0.56
C CYS A 13 16.92 -21.83 0.52
N ILE A 14 16.25 -22.84 1.08
CA ILE A 14 16.72 -23.55 2.28
C ILE A 14 16.94 -25.07 2.05
N ARG A 15 16.74 -25.52 0.83
CA ARG A 15 16.82 -26.96 0.57
C ARG A 15 18.23 -27.48 0.68
N ASP A 16 18.47 -28.20 1.76
CA ASP A 16 19.66 -28.97 1.94
C ASP A 16 19.60 -30.22 1.04
N SER A 17 20.37 -30.21 -0.04
CA SER A 17 20.50 -31.36 -0.92
C SER A 17 21.69 -32.20 -0.47
N MET A 18 21.43 -33.40 0.06
CA MET A 18 22.46 -34.36 0.46
C MET A 18 23.30 -34.86 -0.74
N SER A 19 22.91 -34.53 -1.96
CA SER A 19 23.67 -34.91 -3.18
C SER A 19 24.71 -33.86 -3.60
N SER A 20 24.85 -32.76 -2.89
CA SER A 20 25.90 -31.75 -3.08
C SER A 20 26.78 -31.65 -1.84
N ASP A 21 28.05 -31.28 -1.99
CA ASP A 21 28.99 -31.14 -0.87
C ASP A 21 28.71 -29.88 -0.01
N SER A 22 27.92 -28.95 -0.49
CA SER A 22 27.56 -27.71 0.19
C SER A 22 26.07 -27.42 0.04
N PRO A 23 25.49 -26.56 0.91
CA PRO A 23 24.14 -26.04 0.72
C PRO A 23 23.98 -25.43 -0.68
N THR A 24 22.90 -25.75 -1.37
CA THR A 24 22.67 -25.33 -2.74
C THR A 24 21.31 -24.62 -2.89
N PRO A 25 21.20 -23.51 -3.67
CA PRO A 25 19.92 -22.90 -3.99
C PRO A 25 19.06 -23.73 -4.94
N GLN A 26 19.65 -24.72 -5.61
CA GLN A 26 18.96 -25.65 -6.51
C GLN A 26 18.86 -27.05 -5.90
N PRO A 27 17.73 -27.42 -5.29
CA PRO A 27 17.54 -28.71 -4.68
C PRO A 27 17.51 -29.81 -5.74
N CYS A 28 18.10 -30.97 -5.43
CA CYS A 28 18.13 -32.09 -6.36
C CYS A 28 16.78 -32.77 -6.56
N ASN A 29 15.80 -32.56 -5.66
CA ASN A 29 14.46 -33.16 -5.63
C ASN A 29 14.44 -34.71 -5.68
N LYS A 30 15.58 -35.36 -5.45
CA LYS A 30 15.74 -36.81 -5.51
C LYS A 30 16.13 -37.42 -4.17
N CYS A 31 16.93 -36.71 -3.36
CA CYS A 31 17.36 -37.21 -2.05
C CYS A 31 16.20 -37.18 -1.03
N GLU A 32 16.31 -37.95 0.02
CA GLU A 32 15.29 -38.11 1.06
C GLU A 32 14.96 -36.79 1.75
N SER A 33 15.98 -35.98 2.11
CA SER A 33 15.80 -34.66 2.70
C SER A 33 15.01 -33.72 1.78
N SER A 34 15.38 -33.62 0.50
CA SER A 34 14.66 -32.75 -0.45
C SER A 34 13.19 -33.17 -0.65
N LYS A 35 12.93 -34.51 -0.68
CA LYS A 35 11.55 -35.02 -0.78
C LYS A 35 10.74 -34.72 0.48
N ALA A 36 11.31 -35.03 1.66
CA ALA A 36 10.66 -34.78 2.94
C ALA A 36 10.27 -33.29 3.15
N ILE A 37 11.16 -32.35 2.76
CA ILE A 37 10.88 -30.92 2.80
C ILE A 37 9.78 -30.57 1.80
N GLN A 38 9.79 -31.13 0.60
CA GLN A 38 8.78 -30.87 -0.42
C GLN A 38 7.39 -31.37 0.00
N GLU A 39 7.32 -32.49 0.69
CA GLU A 39 6.10 -33.09 1.21
C GLU A 39 5.63 -32.41 2.52
N GLY A 40 6.45 -31.56 3.14
CA GLY A 40 6.15 -30.94 4.44
C GLY A 40 6.27 -31.89 5.62
N LYS A 41 6.99 -32.99 5.46
CA LYS A 41 7.19 -34.03 6.48
C LYS A 41 8.59 -34.04 7.11
N SER A 42 9.42 -33.04 6.83
CA SER A 42 10.76 -32.96 7.36
C SER A 42 10.74 -32.70 8.86
N ILE A 43 11.45 -33.51 9.63
CA ILE A 43 11.64 -33.33 11.08
C ILE A 43 12.67 -32.21 11.36
N ASP A 44 13.61 -32.02 10.43
CA ASP A 44 14.69 -31.01 10.57
C ASP A 44 14.32 -29.62 10.02
N PHE A 45 13.15 -29.49 9.42
CA PHE A 45 12.60 -28.22 8.93
C PHE A 45 11.29 -27.89 9.66
N LEU A 46 11.35 -26.95 10.58
CA LEU A 46 10.18 -26.53 11.35
C LEU A 46 9.70 -25.15 10.87
N GLU A 47 8.47 -25.11 10.37
CA GLU A 47 7.80 -23.88 9.96
C GLU A 47 6.77 -23.48 11.03
N ILE A 48 6.88 -22.26 11.55
CA ILE A 48 6.07 -21.75 12.64
C ILE A 48 5.53 -20.40 12.21
N ASP A 49 4.22 -20.26 12.32
CA ASP A 49 3.55 -18.99 12.18
C ASP A 49 3.44 -18.33 13.56
N ALA A 50 4.12 -17.20 13.74
CA ALA A 50 4.12 -16.47 15.01
C ALA A 50 2.75 -15.83 15.31
N ALA A 51 1.89 -15.61 14.31
CA ALA A 51 0.54 -15.07 14.53
C ALA A 51 -0.35 -16.08 15.24
N SER A 52 -0.19 -17.39 14.96
CA SER A 52 -0.96 -18.47 15.59
C SER A 52 -0.33 -18.96 16.89
N ARG A 53 0.96 -18.73 17.14
CA ARG A 53 1.74 -19.25 18.27
C ARG A 53 2.56 -18.17 18.97
N THR A 54 1.89 -17.15 19.50
CA THR A 54 2.53 -15.98 20.16
C THR A 54 3.11 -16.27 21.55
N GLY A 55 2.70 -17.39 22.19
CA GLY A 55 3.00 -17.71 23.59
C GLY A 55 4.45 -18.05 23.86
N VAL A 56 4.94 -17.66 25.07
CA VAL A 56 6.32 -17.93 25.51
C VAL A 56 6.59 -19.42 25.68
N GLU A 57 5.58 -20.19 26.10
CA GLU A 57 5.69 -21.64 26.30
C GLU A 57 5.99 -22.37 24.99
N HIS A 58 5.29 -22.04 23.93
CA HIS A 58 5.52 -22.63 22.60
C HIS A 58 6.93 -22.30 22.07
N MET A 59 7.39 -21.06 22.31
CA MET A 59 8.75 -20.68 21.93
C MET A 59 9.80 -21.46 22.75
N ARG A 60 9.58 -21.65 24.05
CA ARG A 60 10.48 -22.45 24.91
C ARG A 60 10.53 -23.91 24.50
N GLU A 61 9.39 -24.51 24.17
CA GLU A 61 9.32 -25.88 23.67
C GLU A 61 10.10 -26.02 22.36
N LEU A 62 9.92 -25.09 21.42
CA LEU A 62 10.67 -25.02 20.19
C LEU A 62 12.17 -24.91 20.44
N LEU A 63 12.58 -23.99 21.31
CA LEU A 63 13.98 -23.74 21.65
C LEU A 63 14.61 -24.94 22.37
N SER A 64 13.85 -25.77 23.11
CA SER A 64 14.34 -26.98 23.71
C SER A 64 14.83 -27.98 22.65
N SER A 65 14.23 -27.99 21.48
CA SER A 65 14.59 -28.84 20.36
C SER A 65 15.84 -28.37 19.57
N VAL A 66 16.29 -27.13 19.80
CA VAL A 66 17.44 -26.54 19.08
C VAL A 66 18.75 -27.26 19.37
N HIS A 67 18.92 -27.77 20.56
CA HIS A 67 20.15 -28.46 20.98
C HIS A 67 20.24 -29.90 20.44
N THR A 68 19.16 -30.47 19.88
CA THR A 68 19.19 -31.80 19.29
C THR A 68 19.76 -31.72 17.87
N SER A 69 20.67 -32.65 17.56
CA SER A 69 21.24 -32.76 16.21
C SER A 69 20.16 -33.06 15.17
N PRO A 70 20.32 -32.61 13.92
CA PRO A 70 19.42 -32.98 12.84
C PRO A 70 19.45 -34.51 12.60
N SER A 71 18.30 -35.05 12.18
CA SER A 71 18.11 -36.49 11.98
C SER A 71 18.49 -36.94 10.58
N ILE A 72 18.15 -36.20 9.56
CA ILE A 72 18.33 -36.60 8.14
C ILE A 72 19.13 -35.51 7.40
N SER A 73 18.92 -34.24 7.76
CA SER A 73 19.50 -33.07 7.08
C SER A 73 20.83 -32.67 7.71
N ARG A 74 21.61 -31.79 7.05
CA ARG A 74 22.85 -31.23 7.62
C ARG A 74 22.57 -30.19 8.69
N PHE A 75 21.48 -29.43 8.47
CA PHE A 75 21.09 -28.34 9.33
C PHE A 75 19.67 -28.56 9.82
N LYS A 76 19.41 -28.12 11.04
CA LYS A 76 18.07 -27.96 11.59
C LYS A 76 17.61 -26.53 11.37
N ILE A 77 16.51 -26.35 10.66
CA ILE A 77 16.08 -25.06 10.17
C ILE A 77 14.76 -24.68 10.83
N PHE A 78 14.72 -23.51 11.44
CA PHE A 78 13.53 -22.93 12.03
C PHE A 78 13.10 -21.73 11.19
N LEU A 79 11.98 -21.85 10.50
CA LEU A 79 11.34 -20.75 9.79
C LEU A 79 10.22 -20.18 10.65
N ILE A 80 10.39 -18.94 11.08
CA ILE A 80 9.39 -18.21 11.88
C ILE A 80 8.78 -17.14 10.96
N ASP A 81 7.52 -17.35 10.57
CA ASP A 81 6.78 -16.39 9.76
C ASP A 81 6.10 -15.37 10.66
N GLU A 82 5.96 -14.13 10.18
CA GLU A 82 5.41 -12.98 10.89
C GLU A 82 6.00 -12.79 12.30
N VAL A 83 7.32 -12.87 12.38
CA VAL A 83 8.06 -12.88 13.67
C VAL A 83 7.74 -11.68 14.55
N HIS A 84 7.31 -10.54 13.98
CA HIS A 84 6.90 -9.35 14.73
C HIS A 84 5.67 -9.57 15.64
N MET A 85 4.91 -10.67 15.41
CA MET A 85 3.77 -11.06 16.25
C MET A 85 4.19 -11.77 17.55
N LEU A 86 5.45 -12.12 17.71
CA LEU A 86 5.94 -12.73 18.93
C LEU A 86 5.84 -11.79 20.15
N SER A 87 5.52 -12.36 21.30
CA SER A 87 5.55 -11.60 22.56
C SER A 87 6.95 -11.16 22.95
N LYS A 88 7.09 -10.11 23.76
CA LYS A 88 8.39 -9.67 24.31
C LYS A 88 9.10 -10.80 25.07
N GLY A 89 8.35 -11.65 25.75
CA GLY A 89 8.89 -12.82 26.45
C GLY A 89 9.47 -13.88 25.51
N SER A 90 8.79 -14.10 24.37
CA SER A 90 9.24 -15.02 23.31
C SER A 90 10.54 -14.50 22.64
N PHE A 91 10.63 -13.21 22.36
CA PHE A 91 11.86 -12.61 21.85
C PHE A 91 13.02 -12.76 22.84
N ASN A 92 12.80 -12.52 24.14
CA ASN A 92 13.84 -12.69 25.15
C ASN A 92 14.31 -14.14 25.29
N ALA A 93 13.43 -15.11 25.12
CA ALA A 93 13.81 -16.52 25.08
C ALA A 93 14.69 -16.84 23.86
N LEU A 94 14.36 -16.27 22.70
CA LEU A 94 15.08 -16.47 21.44
C LEU A 94 16.48 -15.82 21.47
N LEU A 95 16.65 -14.68 22.15
CA LEU A 95 17.92 -13.94 22.22
C LEU A 95 19.09 -14.80 22.70
N LYS A 96 18.89 -15.63 23.72
CA LYS A 96 19.96 -16.52 24.22
C LYS A 96 20.50 -17.45 23.16
N THR A 97 19.61 -18.01 22.35
CA THR A 97 20.00 -18.92 21.26
C THR A 97 20.59 -18.19 20.06
N LEU A 98 20.17 -16.93 19.81
CA LEU A 98 20.75 -16.11 18.74
C LEU A 98 22.14 -15.57 19.10
N GLU A 99 22.49 -15.46 20.39
CA GLU A 99 23.82 -15.06 20.83
C GLU A 99 24.84 -16.17 20.61
N GLU A 100 24.47 -17.42 20.93
CA GLU A 100 25.34 -18.59 20.80
C GLU A 100 24.60 -19.72 20.06
N PRO A 101 24.35 -19.55 18.75
CA PRO A 101 23.62 -20.58 17.99
C PRO A 101 24.47 -21.83 17.80
N PRO A 102 23.89 -23.02 17.98
CA PRO A 102 24.58 -24.26 17.60
C PRO A 102 24.92 -24.26 16.11
N SER A 103 26.07 -24.79 15.74
CA SER A 103 26.60 -24.78 14.36
C SER A 103 25.71 -25.48 13.33
N HIS A 104 24.83 -26.36 13.80
CA HIS A 104 23.88 -27.11 12.96
C HIS A 104 22.50 -26.46 12.86
N VAL A 105 22.30 -25.24 13.44
CA VAL A 105 20.99 -24.57 13.48
C VAL A 105 20.98 -23.33 12.65
N ILE A 106 19.91 -23.13 11.89
CA ILE A 106 19.66 -21.93 11.10
C ILE A 106 18.28 -21.39 11.45
N PHE A 107 18.23 -20.11 11.84
CA PHE A 107 16.97 -19.37 12.01
C PHE A 107 16.69 -18.52 10.79
N LEU A 108 15.49 -18.65 10.26
CA LEU A 108 14.94 -17.80 9.21
C LEU A 108 13.71 -17.09 9.77
N MET A 109 13.78 -15.81 9.83
CA MET A 109 12.71 -14.97 10.37
C MET A 109 12.14 -14.12 9.24
N ALA A 110 10.84 -14.26 8.97
CA ALA A 110 10.12 -13.44 8.00
C ALA A 110 9.21 -12.45 8.73
N THR A 111 9.11 -11.23 8.20
CA THR A 111 8.24 -10.20 8.74
C THR A 111 7.81 -9.24 7.66
N THR A 112 6.60 -8.74 7.77
CA THR A 112 6.08 -7.61 6.98
C THR A 112 6.37 -6.27 7.66
N ASP A 113 6.68 -6.26 8.98
CA ASP A 113 6.94 -5.06 9.78
C ASP A 113 8.24 -5.21 10.58
N PRO A 114 9.41 -4.85 9.99
CA PRO A 114 10.70 -4.97 10.65
C PRO A 114 10.87 -4.00 11.82
N GLU A 115 10.11 -2.89 11.87
CA GLU A 115 10.24 -1.87 12.91
C GLU A 115 9.75 -2.37 14.29
N ARG A 116 8.83 -3.34 14.29
CA ARG A 116 8.35 -3.99 15.52
C ARG A 116 9.31 -4.99 16.13
N ILE A 117 10.33 -5.41 15.40
CA ILE A 117 11.32 -6.36 15.91
C ILE A 117 12.31 -5.63 16.82
N PRO A 118 12.60 -6.15 18.03
CA PRO A 118 13.57 -5.55 18.92
C PRO A 118 14.95 -5.38 18.26
N LYS A 119 15.56 -4.22 18.39
CA LYS A 119 16.89 -3.92 17.83
C LYS A 119 17.97 -4.92 18.26
N THR A 120 17.82 -5.49 19.45
CA THR A 120 18.69 -6.54 19.99
C THR A 120 18.65 -7.83 19.17
N VAL A 121 17.51 -8.16 18.56
CA VAL A 121 17.36 -9.30 17.65
C VAL A 121 17.95 -8.95 16.28
N ILE A 122 17.56 -7.79 15.72
CA ILE A 122 18.02 -7.34 14.41
C ILE A 122 19.54 -7.27 14.34
N SER A 123 20.22 -6.80 15.41
CA SER A 123 21.68 -6.67 15.46
C SER A 123 22.44 -8.01 15.36
N ARG A 124 21.75 -9.14 15.55
CA ARG A 124 22.31 -10.51 15.47
C ARG A 124 21.86 -11.25 14.21
N CYS A 125 21.16 -10.58 13.30
CA CYS A 125 20.62 -11.16 12.10
C CYS A 125 21.17 -10.49 10.84
N LEU A 126 21.32 -11.28 9.78
CA LEU A 126 21.48 -10.72 8.44
C LEU A 126 20.10 -10.31 7.91
N GLN A 127 19.91 -9.04 7.64
CA GLN A 127 18.66 -8.53 7.09
C GLN A 127 18.70 -8.56 5.55
N LEU A 128 17.72 -9.22 4.96
CA LEU A 128 17.53 -9.30 3.52
C LEU A 128 16.16 -8.68 3.16
N ASN A 129 16.18 -7.55 2.49
CA ASN A 129 14.97 -6.88 2.06
C ASN A 129 14.46 -7.48 0.75
N LEU A 130 13.25 -8.03 0.77
CA LEU A 130 12.55 -8.48 -0.42
C LEU A 130 11.81 -7.29 -1.06
N LYS A 131 11.95 -7.15 -2.37
CA LYS A 131 11.27 -6.11 -3.13
C LYS A 131 9.93 -6.64 -3.65
N THR A 132 8.98 -5.73 -3.84
CA THR A 132 7.75 -6.00 -4.61
C THR A 132 8.12 -6.29 -6.06
N VAL A 133 7.37 -7.18 -6.68
CA VAL A 133 7.57 -7.53 -8.10
C VAL A 133 7.01 -6.41 -8.97
N SER A 134 7.73 -6.04 -10.03
CA SER A 134 7.26 -5.02 -10.95
C SER A 134 6.01 -5.47 -11.71
N ARG A 135 5.21 -4.50 -12.17
CA ARG A 135 3.99 -4.77 -12.92
C ARG A 135 4.26 -5.58 -14.20
N ASP A 136 5.36 -5.28 -14.89
CA ASP A 136 5.72 -5.96 -16.13
C ASP A 136 6.13 -7.41 -15.87
N GLU A 137 6.90 -7.66 -14.81
CA GLU A 137 7.26 -9.02 -14.40
C GLU A 137 6.05 -9.83 -13.97
N LEU A 138 5.08 -9.22 -13.25
CA LEU A 138 3.81 -9.87 -12.91
C LEU A 138 2.98 -10.20 -14.15
N HIS A 139 2.86 -9.25 -15.09
CA HIS A 139 2.16 -9.45 -16.35
C HIS A 139 2.75 -10.65 -17.13
N ASP A 140 4.07 -10.70 -17.29
CA ASP A 140 4.74 -11.79 -18.00
C ASP A 140 4.58 -13.11 -17.28
N HIS A 141 4.62 -13.10 -15.96
CA HIS A 141 4.42 -14.30 -15.14
C HIS A 141 2.98 -14.85 -15.29
N PHE A 142 1.97 -14.00 -15.18
CA PHE A 142 0.57 -14.41 -15.35
C PHE A 142 0.28 -14.89 -16.77
N LYS A 143 0.86 -14.25 -17.77
CA LYS A 143 0.79 -14.71 -19.18
C LYS A 143 1.35 -16.11 -19.37
N GLN A 144 2.49 -16.41 -18.73
CA GLN A 144 3.07 -17.74 -18.77
C GLN A 144 2.18 -18.78 -18.08
N ILE A 145 1.52 -18.43 -16.97
CA ILE A 145 0.61 -19.32 -16.24
C ILE A 145 -0.63 -19.60 -17.11
N CYS A 146 -1.29 -18.58 -17.63
CA CYS A 146 -2.45 -18.75 -18.52
C CYS A 146 -2.11 -19.66 -19.71
N LYS A 147 -0.92 -19.48 -20.29
CA LYS A 147 -0.47 -20.33 -21.40
C LYS A 147 -0.23 -21.80 -20.99
N LYS A 148 0.30 -22.06 -19.77
CA LYS A 148 0.54 -23.40 -19.25
C LYS A 148 -0.74 -24.16 -18.89
N GLU A 149 -1.73 -23.41 -18.38
CA GLU A 149 -3.04 -23.94 -17.98
C GLU A 149 -4.05 -23.91 -19.15
N GLU A 150 -3.61 -23.54 -20.37
CA GLU A 150 -4.42 -23.47 -21.59
C GLU A 150 -5.65 -22.55 -21.46
N ILE A 151 -5.51 -21.44 -20.68
CA ILE A 151 -6.57 -20.47 -20.44
C ILE A 151 -6.56 -19.41 -21.54
N GLU A 152 -7.70 -19.21 -22.21
CA GLU A 152 -7.89 -18.14 -23.17
C GLU A 152 -7.87 -16.77 -22.46
N SER A 153 -6.89 -15.93 -22.77
CA SER A 153 -6.67 -14.64 -22.10
C SER A 153 -6.27 -13.55 -23.08
N ASP A 154 -6.76 -12.33 -22.84
CA ASP A 154 -6.30 -11.15 -23.55
C ASP A 154 -5.21 -10.39 -22.73
N ASN A 155 -4.39 -9.58 -23.42
CA ASN A 155 -3.30 -8.84 -22.76
C ASN A 155 -3.84 -7.75 -21.83
N GLU A 156 -5.02 -7.19 -22.08
CA GLU A 156 -5.63 -6.15 -21.25
C GLU A 156 -6.08 -6.73 -19.92
N SER A 157 -6.73 -7.89 -19.91
CA SER A 157 -7.16 -8.57 -18.68
C SER A 157 -5.98 -8.92 -17.77
N ILE A 158 -4.89 -9.46 -18.35
CA ILE A 158 -3.67 -9.77 -17.59
C ILE A 158 -3.06 -8.48 -16.99
N SER A 159 -3.06 -7.38 -17.75
CA SER A 159 -2.54 -6.09 -17.29
C SER A 159 -3.38 -5.50 -16.16
N LEU A 160 -4.70 -5.68 -16.17
CA LEU A 160 -5.60 -5.27 -15.09
C LEU A 160 -5.35 -6.07 -13.81
N VAL A 161 -5.22 -7.40 -13.91
CA VAL A 161 -4.88 -8.26 -12.76
C VAL A 161 -3.50 -7.90 -12.21
N ALA A 162 -2.49 -7.67 -13.07
CA ALA A 162 -1.15 -7.26 -12.65
C ALA A 162 -1.13 -5.88 -11.96
N LYS A 163 -1.99 -4.94 -12.39
CA LYS A 163 -2.18 -3.64 -11.71
C LYS A 163 -2.79 -3.84 -10.33
N ALA A 164 -3.85 -4.66 -10.23
CA ALA A 164 -4.56 -4.90 -8.97
C ALA A 164 -3.74 -5.70 -7.95
N ALA A 165 -2.77 -6.49 -8.40
CA ALA A 165 -1.87 -7.28 -7.54
C ALA A 165 -0.86 -6.44 -6.73
N GLU A 166 -0.66 -5.16 -7.04
CA GLU A 166 0.20 -4.20 -6.33
C GLU A 166 1.61 -4.74 -5.98
N GLY A 167 2.19 -5.57 -6.84
CA GLY A 167 3.52 -6.16 -6.65
C GLY A 167 3.52 -7.49 -5.88
N SER A 168 2.35 -7.99 -5.44
CA SER A 168 2.19 -9.27 -4.77
C SER A 168 1.83 -10.38 -5.76
N VAL A 169 2.74 -11.36 -5.92
CA VAL A 169 2.45 -12.54 -6.75
C VAL A 169 1.31 -13.38 -6.17
N ARG A 170 1.23 -13.46 -4.83
CA ARG A 170 0.20 -14.26 -4.14
C ARG A 170 -1.19 -13.70 -4.38
N ASP A 171 -1.36 -12.40 -4.17
CA ASP A 171 -2.65 -11.74 -4.33
C ASP A 171 -3.04 -11.70 -5.80
N GLY A 172 -2.08 -11.44 -6.69
CA GLY A 172 -2.29 -11.52 -8.12
C GLY A 172 -2.74 -12.89 -8.62
N LEU A 173 -2.18 -13.99 -8.10
CA LEU A 173 -2.64 -15.34 -8.44
C LEU A 173 -4.04 -15.62 -7.91
N THR A 174 -4.37 -15.12 -6.73
CA THR A 174 -5.73 -15.24 -6.17
C THR A 174 -6.74 -14.47 -7.02
N LEU A 175 -6.41 -13.24 -7.42
CA LEU A 175 -7.24 -12.44 -8.33
C LEU A 175 -7.37 -13.10 -9.70
N LEU A 176 -6.29 -13.68 -10.23
CA LEU A 176 -6.30 -14.39 -11.51
C LEU A 176 -7.26 -15.58 -11.46
N ASP A 177 -7.22 -16.37 -10.40
CA ASP A 177 -8.09 -17.53 -10.18
C ASP A 177 -9.56 -17.12 -10.10
N GLN A 178 -9.85 -16.06 -9.34
CA GLN A 178 -11.20 -15.49 -9.24
C GLN A 178 -11.70 -14.96 -10.58
N ALA A 179 -10.85 -14.28 -11.35
CA ALA A 179 -11.21 -13.74 -12.66
C ALA A 179 -11.51 -14.85 -13.69
N ILE A 180 -10.75 -15.94 -13.67
CA ILE A 180 -10.97 -17.11 -14.52
C ILE A 180 -12.30 -17.79 -14.14
N ALA A 181 -12.55 -17.95 -12.85
CA ALA A 181 -13.81 -18.54 -12.36
C ALA A 181 -15.03 -17.69 -12.75
N HIS A 182 -14.93 -16.36 -12.59
CA HIS A 182 -15.98 -15.41 -12.98
C HIS A 182 -16.22 -15.40 -14.50
N GLY A 183 -15.17 -15.56 -15.30
CA GLY A 183 -15.21 -15.60 -16.77
C GLY A 183 -15.53 -16.98 -17.35
N ASN A 184 -16.00 -17.96 -16.54
CA ASN A 184 -16.29 -19.33 -16.99
C ASN A 184 -15.10 -19.99 -17.73
N GLY A 185 -13.89 -19.84 -17.21
CA GLY A 185 -12.68 -20.42 -17.77
C GLY A 185 -11.97 -19.54 -18.80
N LYS A 186 -12.45 -18.31 -19.03
CA LYS A 186 -11.81 -17.33 -19.90
C LYS A 186 -11.46 -16.06 -19.15
N LEU A 187 -10.31 -15.50 -19.46
CA LEU A 187 -9.84 -14.26 -18.87
C LEU A 187 -10.00 -13.11 -19.88
N ILE A 188 -11.13 -12.40 -19.79
CA ILE A 188 -11.50 -11.30 -20.68
C ILE A 188 -11.56 -10.01 -19.88
N ALA A 189 -11.08 -8.89 -20.47
CA ALA A 189 -10.96 -7.61 -19.78
C ALA A 189 -12.27 -7.10 -19.15
N GLU A 190 -13.42 -7.28 -19.84
CA GLU A 190 -14.73 -6.89 -19.32
C GLU A 190 -15.10 -7.62 -18.03
N ASN A 191 -14.86 -8.93 -17.96
CA ASN A 191 -15.14 -9.74 -16.78
C ASN A 191 -14.22 -9.36 -15.62
N VAL A 192 -12.95 -9.06 -15.91
CA VAL A 192 -11.97 -8.61 -14.90
C VAL A 192 -12.35 -7.23 -14.36
N LYS A 193 -12.76 -6.27 -15.21
CA LYS A 193 -13.24 -4.96 -14.80
C LYS A 193 -14.44 -5.07 -13.85
N ASN A 194 -15.40 -5.91 -14.21
CA ASN A 194 -16.60 -6.16 -13.38
C ASN A 194 -16.24 -6.80 -12.03
N LEU A 195 -15.32 -7.77 -12.02
CA LEU A 195 -14.86 -8.43 -10.78
C LEU A 195 -14.13 -7.46 -9.85
N LEU A 196 -13.23 -6.65 -10.41
CA LEU A 196 -12.41 -5.71 -9.64
C LEU A 196 -13.17 -4.43 -9.27
N GLY A 197 -14.39 -4.23 -9.80
CA GLY A 197 -15.12 -2.97 -9.65
C GLY A 197 -14.34 -1.77 -10.21
N THR A 198 -13.43 -2.02 -11.15
CA THR A 198 -12.61 -0.96 -11.73
C THR A 198 -13.46 -0.12 -12.69
N ILE A 199 -13.37 1.19 -12.52
CA ILE A 199 -14.07 2.16 -13.33
C ILE A 199 -13.25 2.42 -14.59
N ASP A 200 -13.90 2.58 -15.73
CA ASP A 200 -13.20 2.96 -16.94
C ASP A 200 -12.47 4.30 -16.77
N ASP A 201 -11.21 4.33 -17.21
CA ASP A 201 -10.40 5.56 -17.22
C ASP A 201 -11.16 6.74 -17.87
N SER A 202 -12.03 6.48 -18.86
CA SER A 202 -12.85 7.48 -19.53
C SER A 202 -13.79 8.23 -18.59
N LEU A 203 -14.47 7.53 -17.67
CA LEU A 203 -15.38 8.14 -16.69
C LEU A 203 -14.60 8.97 -15.65
N ILE A 204 -13.42 8.50 -15.25
CA ILE A 204 -12.55 9.25 -14.34
C ILE A 204 -12.04 10.54 -15.02
N HIS A 205 -11.66 10.46 -16.30
CA HIS A 205 -11.25 11.64 -17.06
C HIS A 205 -12.40 12.62 -17.28
N GLU A 206 -13.63 12.14 -17.56
CA GLU A 206 -14.81 12.98 -17.68
C GLU A 206 -15.14 13.67 -16.35
N LEU A 207 -15.02 12.96 -15.23
CA LEU A 207 -15.20 13.53 -13.90
C LEU A 207 -14.16 14.62 -13.63
N LEU A 208 -12.88 14.38 -13.93
CA LEU A 208 -11.80 15.37 -13.79
C LEU A 208 -12.00 16.58 -14.69
N ASP A 209 -12.41 16.39 -15.94
CA ASP A 209 -12.70 17.48 -16.88
C ASP A 209 -13.86 18.34 -16.37
N SER A 210 -14.90 17.72 -15.82
CA SER A 210 -16.01 18.41 -15.20
C SER A 210 -15.62 19.22 -13.96
N ILE A 211 -14.71 18.70 -13.15
CA ILE A 211 -14.15 19.41 -11.97
C ILE A 211 -13.31 20.60 -12.44
N THR A 212 -12.45 20.41 -13.43
CA THR A 212 -11.56 21.47 -13.96
C THR A 212 -12.35 22.62 -14.58
N ASP A 213 -13.38 22.28 -15.34
CA ASP A 213 -14.25 23.28 -15.99
C ASP A 213 -15.29 23.90 -15.03
N GLY A 214 -15.40 23.39 -13.77
CA GLY A 214 -16.36 23.87 -12.78
C GLY A 214 -17.81 23.49 -13.07
N ARG A 215 -18.04 22.49 -13.89
CA ARG A 215 -19.36 22.00 -14.29
C ARG A 215 -19.93 21.09 -13.20
N LYS A 216 -20.52 21.70 -12.16
CA LYS A 216 -21.01 20.98 -10.97
C LYS A 216 -22.03 19.89 -11.30
N GLU A 217 -23.01 20.22 -12.15
CA GLU A 217 -24.07 19.28 -12.52
C GLU A 217 -23.54 18.07 -13.29
N ASP A 218 -22.57 18.29 -14.19
CA ASP A 218 -21.93 17.22 -14.95
C ASP A 218 -21.11 16.32 -14.03
N ALA A 219 -20.32 16.87 -13.12
CA ALA A 219 -19.52 16.10 -12.17
C ALA A 219 -20.38 15.13 -11.33
N PHE A 220 -21.53 15.62 -10.83
CA PHE A 220 -22.45 14.76 -10.07
C PHE A 220 -23.22 13.78 -10.96
N ARG A 221 -23.50 14.13 -12.22
CA ARG A 221 -24.08 13.18 -13.18
C ARG A 221 -23.12 12.03 -13.46
N THR A 222 -21.87 12.33 -13.76
CA THR A 222 -20.83 11.28 -13.98
C THR A 222 -20.62 10.44 -12.71
N LEU A 223 -20.64 11.02 -11.51
CA LEU A 223 -20.59 10.26 -10.27
C LEU A 223 -21.77 9.28 -10.12
N ASN A 224 -22.99 9.72 -10.47
CA ASN A 224 -24.17 8.85 -10.45
C ASN A 224 -24.12 7.74 -11.54
N GLU A 225 -23.46 7.96 -12.66
CA GLU A 225 -23.20 6.93 -13.65
C GLU A 225 -22.22 5.87 -13.15
N ILE A 226 -21.14 6.33 -12.49
CA ILE A 226 -20.18 5.47 -11.82
C ILE A 226 -20.86 4.62 -10.74
N GLU A 227 -21.78 5.20 -9.96
CA GLU A 227 -22.51 4.49 -8.91
C GLU A 227 -23.33 3.30 -9.44
N LYS A 228 -23.91 3.41 -10.63
CA LYS A 228 -24.68 2.31 -11.25
C LYS A 228 -23.83 1.05 -11.50
N LEU A 229 -22.51 1.24 -11.59
CA LEU A 229 -21.55 0.14 -11.76
C LEU A 229 -21.15 -0.51 -10.42
N ASN A 230 -21.72 -0.06 -9.29
CA ASN A 230 -21.40 -0.52 -7.93
C ASN A 230 -19.88 -0.49 -7.63
N PRO A 231 -19.24 0.70 -7.73
CA PRO A 231 -17.80 0.84 -7.65
C PRO A 231 -17.24 0.58 -6.25
N ASP A 232 -15.97 0.19 -6.21
CA ASP A 232 -15.16 0.37 -5.01
C ASP A 232 -14.79 1.87 -4.91
N TYR A 233 -15.39 2.57 -3.97
CA TYR A 233 -15.19 4.01 -3.76
C TYR A 233 -13.77 4.36 -3.29
N GLU A 234 -13.09 3.46 -2.60
CA GLU A 234 -11.69 3.64 -2.20
C GLU A 234 -10.78 3.56 -3.42
N ALA A 235 -10.99 2.57 -4.29
CA ALA A 235 -10.27 2.44 -5.55
C ALA A 235 -10.54 3.63 -6.49
N LEU A 236 -11.80 4.10 -6.58
CA LEU A 236 -12.16 5.30 -7.35
C LEU A 236 -11.36 6.53 -6.91
N LEU A 237 -11.30 6.78 -5.59
CA LEU A 237 -10.59 7.94 -5.06
C LEU A 237 -9.08 7.82 -5.27
N LYS A 238 -8.53 6.62 -5.12
CA LYS A 238 -7.11 6.31 -5.41
C LYS A 238 -6.76 6.55 -6.89
N ASP A 239 -7.62 6.11 -7.80
CA ASP A 239 -7.43 6.34 -9.24
C ASP A 239 -7.59 7.83 -9.60
N LEU A 240 -8.53 8.55 -8.97
CA LEU A 240 -8.69 9.99 -9.13
C LEU A 240 -7.41 10.74 -8.73
N ILE A 241 -6.88 10.48 -7.53
CA ILE A 241 -5.63 11.07 -7.02
C ILE A 241 -4.45 10.74 -7.94
N SER A 242 -4.35 9.48 -8.39
CA SER A 242 -3.29 9.05 -9.32
C SER A 242 -3.33 9.80 -10.65
N ASN A 243 -4.52 10.08 -11.19
CA ASN A 243 -4.64 10.86 -12.42
C ASN A 243 -4.33 12.35 -12.21
N ILE A 244 -4.73 12.95 -11.08
CA ILE A 244 -4.32 14.32 -10.72
C ILE A 244 -2.80 14.41 -10.60
N HIS A 245 -2.15 13.43 -9.97
CA HIS A 245 -0.69 13.37 -9.90
C HIS A 245 -0.03 13.31 -11.28
N LYS A 246 -0.55 12.49 -12.22
CA LYS A 246 -0.04 12.44 -13.61
C LYS A 246 -0.21 13.77 -14.33
N ILE A 247 -1.34 14.47 -14.11
CA ILE A 247 -1.56 15.82 -14.65
C ILE A 247 -0.50 16.79 -14.13
N SER A 248 -0.25 16.78 -12.81
CA SER A 248 0.77 17.63 -12.20
C SER A 248 2.18 17.32 -12.71
N LEU A 249 2.54 16.04 -12.88
CA LEU A 249 3.82 15.64 -13.48
C LEU A 249 3.95 16.14 -14.92
N HIS A 250 2.90 16.00 -15.72
CA HIS A 250 2.92 16.47 -17.11
C HIS A 250 3.12 17.98 -17.20
N GLN A 251 2.54 18.78 -16.30
CA GLN A 251 2.74 20.22 -16.24
C GLN A 251 4.20 20.63 -15.97
N VAL A 252 4.98 19.77 -15.29
CA VAL A 252 6.37 20.06 -14.92
C VAL A 252 7.38 19.45 -15.91
N LEU A 253 7.13 18.21 -16.37
CA LEU A 253 8.11 17.42 -17.12
C LEU A 253 7.80 17.32 -18.61
N GLU A 254 6.65 17.82 -19.10
CA GLU A 254 6.17 17.69 -20.49
C GLU A 254 6.28 16.25 -21.02
N ASP A 255 6.06 15.26 -20.13
CA ASP A 255 6.21 13.85 -20.44
C ASP A 255 5.09 13.37 -21.40
N SER A 256 5.38 12.32 -22.20
CA SER A 256 4.44 11.73 -23.17
C SER A 256 3.29 11.00 -22.49
N SER A 257 2.35 11.75 -21.92
CA SER A 257 1.14 11.24 -21.29
C SER A 257 0.05 10.98 -22.33
N LYS A 258 -1.00 10.23 -21.92
CA LYS A 258 -2.20 10.03 -22.74
C LYS A 258 -2.80 11.40 -23.14
N GLU A 259 -3.33 11.50 -24.37
CA GLU A 259 -3.91 12.75 -24.91
C GLU A 259 -4.98 13.37 -24.00
N SER A 260 -5.78 12.56 -23.30
CA SER A 260 -6.76 13.02 -22.31
C SER A 260 -6.13 13.77 -21.13
N ILE A 261 -4.98 13.31 -20.63
CA ILE A 261 -4.24 13.94 -19.54
C ILE A 261 -3.66 15.27 -19.99
N VAL A 262 -3.10 15.32 -21.21
CA VAL A 262 -2.56 16.54 -21.81
C VAL A 262 -3.63 17.62 -21.94
N ASN A 263 -4.83 17.25 -22.40
CA ASN A 263 -5.95 18.17 -22.54
C ASN A 263 -6.38 18.78 -21.20
N ILE A 264 -6.48 17.96 -20.14
CA ILE A 264 -6.85 18.45 -18.81
C ILE A 264 -5.71 19.29 -18.22
N ALA A 265 -4.43 18.88 -18.38
CA ALA A 265 -3.27 19.62 -17.89
C ALA A 265 -3.17 21.04 -18.48
N SER A 266 -3.60 21.22 -19.73
CA SER A 266 -3.60 22.53 -20.38
C SER A 266 -4.70 23.48 -19.88
N LYS A 267 -5.76 22.95 -19.26
CA LYS A 267 -6.92 23.72 -18.76
C LYS A 267 -6.79 24.13 -17.30
N ILE A 268 -6.01 23.40 -16.51
CA ILE A 268 -5.91 23.57 -15.06
C ILE A 268 -4.65 24.34 -14.68
N ASP A 269 -4.78 25.31 -13.78
CA ASP A 269 -3.63 25.99 -13.19
C ASP A 269 -2.86 25.05 -12.23
N ALA A 270 -1.53 25.15 -12.20
CA ALA A 270 -0.69 24.28 -11.37
C ALA A 270 -1.03 24.38 -9.88
N GLU A 271 -1.35 25.60 -9.40
CA GLU A 271 -1.75 25.83 -8.01
C GLU A 271 -3.07 25.11 -7.66
N TYR A 272 -4.05 25.18 -8.56
CA TYR A 272 -5.31 24.47 -8.37
C TYR A 272 -5.14 22.97 -8.48
N CYS A 273 -4.26 22.46 -9.36
CA CYS A 273 -3.93 21.06 -9.47
C CYS A 273 -3.37 20.51 -8.14
N GLN A 274 -2.45 21.23 -7.50
CA GLN A 274 -1.93 20.88 -6.18
C GLN A 274 -3.02 20.89 -5.10
N LEU A 275 -3.89 21.89 -5.12
CA LEU A 275 -4.98 22.00 -4.15
C LEU A 275 -5.96 20.81 -4.25
N ILE A 276 -6.38 20.42 -5.46
CA ILE A 276 -7.29 19.28 -5.63
C ILE A 276 -6.60 17.95 -5.29
N TYR A 277 -5.27 17.84 -5.49
CA TYR A 277 -4.48 16.71 -5.04
C TYR A 277 -4.53 16.57 -3.51
N GLU A 278 -4.28 17.65 -2.78
CA GLU A 278 -4.34 17.67 -1.31
C GLU A 278 -5.75 17.37 -0.77
N ILE A 279 -6.79 17.93 -1.41
CA ILE A 279 -8.18 17.61 -1.06
C ILE A 279 -8.47 16.13 -1.25
N GLY A 280 -8.03 15.54 -2.37
CA GLY A 280 -8.16 14.12 -2.66
C GLY A 280 -7.46 13.26 -1.61
N LEU A 281 -6.19 13.55 -1.30
CA LEU A 281 -5.39 12.83 -0.33
C LEU A 281 -6.01 12.86 1.08
N ASN A 282 -6.46 14.05 1.53
CA ASN A 282 -7.17 14.20 2.81
C ASN A 282 -8.48 13.40 2.85
N SER A 283 -9.21 13.35 1.75
CA SER A 283 -10.45 12.59 1.66
C SER A 283 -10.20 11.10 1.68
N PHE A 284 -9.13 10.63 1.02
CA PHE A 284 -8.70 9.24 1.03
C PHE A 284 -8.33 8.76 2.45
N GLN A 285 -7.52 9.54 3.18
CA GLN A 285 -7.16 9.21 4.56
C GLN A 285 -8.36 9.09 5.50
N LYS A 286 -9.45 9.80 5.21
CA LYS A 286 -10.66 9.89 6.04
C LYS A 286 -11.83 9.08 5.50
N ILE A 287 -11.68 8.33 4.42
CA ILE A 287 -12.79 7.63 3.77
C ILE A 287 -13.55 6.70 4.74
N HIS A 288 -12.81 5.99 5.60
CA HIS A 288 -13.39 5.08 6.59
C HIS A 288 -14.01 5.79 7.82
N THR A 289 -13.80 7.10 7.97
CA THR A 289 -14.39 7.89 9.07
C THR A 289 -15.73 8.50 8.70
N HIS A 290 -16.10 8.48 7.42
CA HIS A 290 -17.41 8.93 6.97
C HIS A 290 -18.48 7.85 7.19
N PRO A 291 -19.75 8.25 7.42
CA PRO A 291 -20.86 7.30 7.56
C PRO A 291 -21.05 6.39 6.34
N SER A 292 -20.72 6.93 5.14
CA SER A 292 -20.78 6.22 3.87
C SER A 292 -19.58 6.60 3.02
N PRO A 293 -18.91 5.63 2.33
CA PRO A 293 -17.83 5.93 1.39
C PRO A 293 -18.27 6.84 0.23
N ARG A 294 -19.54 6.74 -0.20
CA ARG A 294 -20.16 7.62 -1.19
C ARG A 294 -20.15 9.07 -0.73
N GLU A 295 -20.61 9.33 0.51
CA GLU A 295 -20.62 10.69 1.07
C GLU A 295 -19.22 11.28 1.17
N ALA A 296 -18.21 10.45 1.43
CA ALA A 296 -16.81 10.89 1.44
C ALA A 296 -16.38 11.43 0.07
N ILE A 297 -16.75 10.77 -1.02
CA ILE A 297 -16.46 11.23 -2.38
C ILE A 297 -17.28 12.46 -2.75
N GLU A 298 -18.57 12.49 -2.44
CA GLU A 298 -19.41 13.65 -2.68
C GLU A 298 -18.82 14.90 -1.99
N MET A 299 -18.40 14.77 -0.73
CA MET A 299 -17.74 15.84 0.00
C MET A 299 -16.37 16.22 -0.58
N CYS A 300 -15.63 15.25 -1.12
CA CYS A 300 -14.37 15.50 -1.83
C CYS A 300 -14.62 16.35 -3.08
N LEU A 301 -15.58 15.97 -3.92
CA LEU A 301 -15.95 16.69 -5.12
C LEU A 301 -16.49 18.10 -4.81
N LEU A 302 -17.35 18.23 -3.78
CA LEU A 302 -17.86 19.53 -3.35
C LEU A 302 -16.74 20.48 -2.93
N ARG A 303 -15.72 19.98 -2.22
CA ARG A 303 -14.55 20.77 -1.83
C ARG A 303 -13.72 21.18 -3.05
N MET A 304 -13.43 20.25 -3.96
CA MET A 304 -12.70 20.54 -5.19
C MET A 304 -13.41 21.64 -6.00
N LEU A 305 -14.72 21.50 -6.21
CA LEU A 305 -15.53 22.49 -6.94
C LEU A 305 -15.71 23.83 -6.22
N ALA A 306 -15.67 23.83 -4.87
CA ALA A 306 -15.81 25.07 -4.09
C ALA A 306 -14.54 25.93 -4.12
N PHE A 307 -13.38 25.32 -4.25
CA PHE A 307 -12.09 26.03 -4.28
C PHE A 307 -11.57 26.30 -5.69
N GLN A 308 -12.41 26.10 -6.71
CA GLN A 308 -12.04 26.43 -8.07
C GLN A 308 -11.68 27.92 -8.21
N PRO A 309 -10.55 28.25 -8.85
CA PRO A 309 -10.20 29.65 -9.10
C PRO A 309 -11.27 30.27 -9.99
N VAL A 310 -11.76 31.44 -9.57
CA VAL A 310 -12.74 32.21 -10.37
C VAL A 310 -12.05 32.61 -11.66
N GLN A 311 -12.27 31.84 -12.73
CA GLN A 311 -11.81 32.25 -14.05
C GLN A 311 -12.46 33.63 -14.32
N ASN A 312 -11.63 34.64 -14.54
CA ASN A 312 -12.08 35.97 -14.95
C ASN A 312 -12.77 35.85 -16.31
N MET A 313 -14.01 35.39 -16.31
CA MET A 313 -14.94 35.66 -17.42
C MET A 313 -15.25 37.16 -17.38
N ASN A 314 -14.43 37.92 -18.08
CA ASN A 314 -14.89 39.15 -18.77
C ASN A 314 -13.73 40.10 -18.99
N LYS A 315 -13.02 39.93 -20.12
CA LYS A 315 -12.61 41.10 -20.88
C LYS A 315 -13.86 41.63 -21.63
N GLY A 316 -14.74 42.30 -20.93
CA GLY A 316 -15.88 42.96 -21.46
C GLY A 316 -16.38 43.91 -20.39
N GLU A 317 -16.00 45.17 -20.54
CA GLU A 317 -16.60 46.40 -19.95
C GLU A 317 -17.31 46.25 -18.59
N ASN A 318 -16.58 46.34 -17.50
CA ASN A 318 -17.14 46.63 -16.21
C ASN A 318 -17.02 48.12 -15.91
N LYS A 319 -18.15 48.84 -16.12
CA LYS A 319 -18.39 50.11 -15.47
C LYS A 319 -18.21 49.96 -13.96
N ILE A 320 -17.17 50.58 -13.47
CA ILE A 320 -16.83 50.65 -12.05
C ILE A 320 -18.02 51.32 -11.33
N GLN A 321 -18.89 50.55 -10.71
CA GLN A 321 -19.75 51.06 -9.66
C GLN A 321 -18.87 51.25 -8.42
N LYS A 322 -18.49 52.51 -8.17
CA LYS A 322 -17.85 53.00 -6.96
C LYS A 322 -18.67 52.55 -5.74
N LYS A 323 -18.22 51.49 -5.05
CA LYS A 323 -18.72 51.22 -3.70
C LYS A 323 -18.38 52.40 -2.83
N LYS A 324 -19.41 52.98 -2.22
CA LYS A 324 -19.29 54.04 -1.22
C LYS A 324 -18.37 53.59 -0.10
N THR A 325 -17.18 54.17 -0.07
CA THR A 325 -16.27 54.08 1.09
C THR A 325 -16.94 54.82 2.24
N TYR A 326 -17.37 54.12 3.26
CA TYR A 326 -17.69 54.71 4.54
C TYR A 326 -16.38 55.20 5.16
N ARG A 327 -16.20 56.56 5.14
CA ARG A 327 -15.18 57.22 5.96
C ARG A 327 -15.59 57.06 7.42
N VAL A 328 -14.89 56.23 8.16
CA VAL A 328 -14.92 56.28 9.62
C VAL A 328 -14.10 57.50 10.01
N SER A 329 -14.78 58.49 10.54
CA SER A 329 -14.14 59.67 11.15
C SER A 329 -13.44 59.24 12.40
N GLU A 330 -12.11 59.39 12.41
CA GLU A 330 -11.31 59.35 13.62
C GLU A 330 -11.74 60.44 14.60
N LYS A 331 -12.37 60.03 15.69
CA LYS A 331 -12.32 60.77 16.94
C LYS A 331 -11.50 59.97 17.94
N VAL A 332 -10.31 60.44 18.12
CA VAL A 332 -9.39 59.98 19.16
C VAL A 332 -9.96 60.46 20.51
N ASP A 333 -10.48 59.55 21.31
CA ASP A 333 -10.64 59.73 22.73
C ASP A 333 -9.60 58.89 23.48
N LYS A 334 -8.73 59.64 24.14
CA LYS A 334 -7.66 59.12 25.02
C LYS A 334 -8.28 58.54 26.29
N LYS A 335 -7.61 57.46 26.76
CA LYS A 335 -7.65 56.87 28.10
C LYS A 335 -8.76 55.87 28.39
N LYS A 336 -8.38 54.60 28.24
CA LYS A 336 -8.62 53.54 29.25
C LYS A 336 -7.46 52.56 29.20
N GLU A 337 -6.58 52.64 30.19
CA GLU A 337 -5.63 51.57 30.52
C GLU A 337 -6.42 50.34 30.99
N TYR A 338 -6.30 49.25 30.29
CA TYR A 338 -6.75 47.94 30.75
C TYR A 338 -5.56 47.26 31.45
N HIS A 339 -5.63 47.13 32.79
CA HIS A 339 -4.78 46.25 33.55
C HIS A 339 -4.99 44.82 33.02
N LEU A 340 -3.96 44.25 32.40
CA LEU A 340 -3.90 42.81 32.14
C LEU A 340 -3.68 42.09 33.46
N ASN A 341 -4.61 41.20 33.77
CA ASN A 341 -4.54 40.31 34.94
C ASN A 341 -3.29 39.41 34.83
N GLU A 342 -2.57 39.29 35.94
CA GLU A 342 -1.33 38.52 36.09
C GLU A 342 -1.45 37.02 35.77
N HIS A 343 -2.66 36.48 35.59
CA HIS A 343 -2.88 35.07 35.28
C HIS A 343 -2.64 34.62 33.80
N VAL A 344 -2.29 35.55 32.89
CA VAL A 344 -1.99 35.19 31.50
C VAL A 344 -0.49 35.00 31.25
N LYS A 345 0.38 35.32 32.23
CA LYS A 345 1.83 35.13 32.11
C LYS A 345 2.30 33.69 32.34
N ASP A 346 1.52 32.90 33.06
CA ASP A 346 1.91 31.52 33.38
C ASP A 346 1.60 30.46 32.30
N CYS A 347 0.94 30.87 31.20
CA CYS A 347 0.58 29.95 30.09
C CYS A 347 1.57 29.96 28.92
N LEU A 348 2.61 30.79 28.94
CA LEU A 348 3.59 30.91 27.84
C LEU A 348 5.02 30.50 28.22
N LEU A 349 5.21 29.88 29.40
CA LEU A 349 6.53 29.48 29.90
C LEU A 349 6.75 27.95 29.97
N TYR A 350 6.00 27.17 29.19
CA TYR A 350 6.12 25.69 29.20
C TYR A 350 6.60 25.08 27.89
N THR A 351 7.37 25.80 27.09
CA THR A 351 7.92 25.22 25.83
C THR A 351 9.39 25.53 25.56
N SER A 352 10.24 25.81 26.62
CA SER A 352 11.66 26.05 26.36
C SER A 352 12.66 25.43 27.32
N ASP A 353 12.27 24.49 28.21
CA ASP A 353 13.23 23.80 29.07
C ASP A 353 12.92 22.30 29.17
N ALA A 354 13.30 21.56 28.13
CA ALA A 354 13.48 20.11 28.15
C ALA A 354 14.52 19.70 27.11
N ALA A 355 15.67 20.29 27.14
CA ALA A 355 16.90 19.79 26.55
C ALA A 355 18.04 20.25 27.46
N ASP A 356 18.33 19.45 28.52
CA ASP A 356 19.58 19.22 29.17
C ASP A 356 19.30 18.65 30.58
N GLU A 357 19.73 17.45 30.78
CA GLU A 357 20.21 16.74 31.97
C GLU A 357 19.83 15.25 31.89
N ASP A 358 20.79 14.50 31.47
CA ASP A 358 21.65 13.58 32.20
C ASP A 358 21.21 12.13 32.39
N CYS A 359 22.22 11.33 32.08
CA CYS A 359 22.56 9.95 32.40
C CYS A 359 21.89 8.84 31.62
#